data_35c41ed9be4ab7839445c57987a5b6e5
#
_entry.id   35c41ed9be4ab7839445c57987a5b6e5
#
_cell.length_a   1.000
_cell.length_b   1.000
_cell.length_c   1.000
_cell.angle_alpha   90.00
_cell.angle_beta   90.00
_cell.angle_gamma   90.00
#
_symmetry.space_group_name_H-M   'P 1'
#
loop_
_entity.id
_entity.type
_entity.pdbx_description
1 polymer ?
#
loop_
_entity_poly.entity_id
_entity_poly.type
_entity_poly.pdbx_seq_one_letter_code
_entity_poly.pdbx_strand_id
1 'polypeptide(L)'
;MSYVPMISSGVAGPLGALHLPRLWLKVSLEATGKLASGYPGLGQGYDMMTCTALGLDPEAVKSFIKSNKPTYTQFEAWVRQNGKKLSKADIQRHNLAILGYCHDDGTRKGILTASGLP
;
A
#
# COMPACT_ATOMS: atom_id res chain seq x y z
N MET A 1 -4.21 5.79 -21.37
CA MET A 1 -4.37 4.37 -21.03
C MET A 1 -4.41 4.20 -19.52
N SER A 2 -5.35 3.41 -19.04
CA SER A 2 -5.52 3.18 -17.60
C SER A 2 -4.96 1.81 -17.22
N TYR A 3 -4.44 1.71 -16.00
CA TYR A 3 -3.85 0.49 -15.48
C TYR A 3 -4.51 0.05 -14.18
N VAL A 4 -4.71 -1.26 -14.06
CA VAL A 4 -5.12 -1.89 -12.81
C VAL A 4 -3.86 -2.13 -11.98
N PRO A 5 -3.87 -1.84 -10.65
CA PRO A 5 -2.71 -2.15 -9.83
C PRO A 5 -2.46 -3.65 -9.79
N MET A 6 -1.29 -4.09 -10.24
CA MET A 6 -0.96 -5.51 -10.38
C MET A 6 -0.18 -6.08 -9.20
N ILE A 7 0.16 -5.26 -8.22
CA ILE A 7 0.86 -5.72 -7.02
C ILE A 7 -0.17 -6.08 -5.95
N SER A 8 -0.05 -7.30 -5.41
CA SER A 8 -0.95 -7.76 -4.35
C SER A 8 -0.65 -7.09 -3.01
N SER A 9 -1.65 -6.99 -2.14
CA SER A 9 -1.46 -6.53 -0.77
C SER A 9 -0.56 -7.44 0.05
N GLY A 10 -0.39 -8.70 -0.36
CA GLY A 10 0.49 -9.66 0.32
C GLY A 10 1.95 -9.55 -0.07
N VAL A 11 2.34 -8.55 -0.86
CA VAL A 11 3.71 -8.35 -1.29
C VAL A 11 4.39 -7.33 -0.40
N ALA A 12 5.65 -7.58 -0.03
CA ALA A 12 6.50 -6.65 0.71
C ALA A 12 7.78 -6.41 -0.07
N GLY A 13 8.38 -5.23 0.14
CA GLY A 13 9.71 -4.91 -0.35
C GLY A 13 10.77 -5.18 0.70
N PRO A 14 11.99 -4.62 0.53
CA PRO A 14 13.10 -4.84 1.48
C PRO A 14 12.81 -4.43 2.93
N LEU A 15 11.94 -3.43 3.14
CA LEU A 15 11.53 -3.04 4.49
C LEU A 15 10.71 -4.12 5.17
N GLY A 16 10.04 -4.98 4.40
CA GLY A 16 9.27 -6.08 4.94
C GLY A 16 7.81 -5.75 5.25
N ALA A 17 7.34 -4.54 4.94
CA ALA A 17 5.95 -4.14 5.22
C ALA A 17 5.02 -4.56 4.08
N LEU A 18 4.03 -5.39 4.41
CA LEU A 18 3.04 -5.83 3.43
C LEU A 18 2.19 -4.65 2.96
N HIS A 19 1.67 -4.74 1.75
CA HIS A 19 0.81 -3.75 1.10
C HIS A 19 1.55 -2.48 0.67
N LEU A 20 2.68 -2.15 1.25
CA LEU A 20 3.40 -0.91 0.91
C LEU A 20 3.72 -0.80 -0.59
N PRO A 21 4.20 -1.87 -1.27
CA PRO A 21 4.42 -1.79 -2.72
C PRO A 21 3.15 -1.52 -3.52
N ARG A 22 2.02 -2.09 -3.12
CA ARG A 22 0.74 -1.84 -3.79
C ARG A 22 0.28 -0.39 -3.57
N LEU A 23 0.45 0.12 -2.35
CA LEU A 23 0.12 1.52 -2.04
C LEU A 23 0.91 2.47 -2.94
N TRP A 24 2.23 2.24 -3.04
CA TRP A 24 3.09 3.03 -3.91
C TRP A 24 2.62 2.98 -5.37
N LEU A 25 2.30 1.79 -5.86
CA LEU A 25 1.86 1.64 -7.25
C LEU A 25 0.55 2.38 -7.51
N LYS A 26 -0.43 2.25 -6.61
CA LYS A 26 -1.73 2.91 -6.77
C LYS A 26 -1.59 4.42 -6.79
N VAL A 27 -0.83 4.98 -5.85
CA VAL A 27 -0.63 6.44 -5.79
C VAL A 27 0.17 6.93 -6.98
N SER A 28 1.17 6.16 -7.42
CA SER A 28 1.97 6.49 -8.59
C SER A 28 1.11 6.52 -9.86
N LEU A 29 0.23 5.55 -10.05
CA LEU A 29 -0.67 5.51 -11.19
C LEU A 29 -1.66 6.68 -11.15
N GLU A 30 -2.19 7.00 -9.98
CA GLU A 30 -3.08 8.16 -9.81
C GLU A 30 -2.36 9.46 -10.15
N ALA A 31 -1.13 9.62 -9.69
CA ALA A 31 -0.34 10.83 -9.91
C ALA A 31 -0.08 11.09 -11.40
N THR A 32 -0.04 10.04 -12.22
CA THR A 32 0.16 10.16 -13.66
C THR A 32 -1.13 10.06 -14.45
N GLY A 33 -2.29 9.99 -13.77
CA GLY A 33 -3.59 9.87 -14.43
C GLY A 33 -3.83 8.53 -15.09
N LYS A 34 -3.10 7.49 -14.68
CA LYS A 34 -3.16 6.16 -15.31
C LYS A 34 -3.87 5.11 -14.47
N LEU A 35 -4.38 5.47 -13.31
CA LEU A 35 -5.08 4.51 -12.46
C LEU A 35 -6.46 4.20 -13.06
N ALA A 36 -6.80 2.92 -13.14
CA ALA A 36 -8.07 2.49 -13.69
C ALA A 36 -9.24 3.00 -12.85
N SER A 37 -10.37 3.26 -13.52
CA SER A 37 -11.60 3.70 -12.86
C SER A 37 -12.04 2.69 -11.79
N GLY A 38 -12.50 3.19 -10.65
CA GLY A 38 -12.94 2.35 -9.54
C GLY A 38 -11.87 2.06 -8.51
N TYR A 39 -10.64 2.47 -8.75
CA TYR A 39 -9.56 2.32 -7.78
C TYR A 39 -9.21 3.67 -7.17
N PRO A 40 -9.28 3.83 -5.83
CA PRO A 40 -8.76 5.04 -5.20
C PRO A 40 -7.23 4.99 -5.19
N GLY A 41 -6.57 6.12 -5.34
CA GLY A 41 -5.12 6.20 -5.24
C GLY A 41 -4.68 5.79 -3.83
N LEU A 42 -5.01 6.60 -2.83
CA LEU A 42 -4.80 6.24 -1.43
C LEU A 42 -6.18 6.09 -0.77
N GLY A 43 -6.61 4.85 -0.62
CA GLY A 43 -7.94 4.53 -0.12
C GLY A 43 -8.05 4.49 1.39
N GLN A 44 -9.24 4.14 1.90
CA GLN A 44 -9.52 4.12 3.34
C GLN A 44 -9.25 2.77 4.00
N GLY A 45 -9.07 1.71 3.21
CA GLY A 45 -8.84 0.37 3.74
C GLY A 45 -7.38 0.11 4.06
N TYR A 46 -6.77 -0.82 3.33
CA TYR A 46 -5.37 -1.20 3.57
C TYR A 46 -4.39 -0.04 3.44
N ASP A 47 -4.65 0.93 2.55
CA ASP A 47 -3.74 2.06 2.38
C ASP A 47 -3.66 2.88 3.67
N MET A 48 -4.80 3.23 4.25
CA MET A 48 -4.86 3.99 5.49
C MET A 48 -4.30 3.18 6.66
N MET A 49 -4.61 1.89 6.71
CA MET A 49 -4.10 0.98 7.73
C MET A 49 -2.58 0.93 7.70
N THR A 50 -2.00 0.86 6.50
CA THR A 50 -0.54 0.83 6.31
C THR A 50 0.10 2.15 6.77
N CYS A 51 -0.46 3.29 6.36
CA CYS A 51 0.06 4.59 6.78
C CYS A 51 0.02 4.74 8.29
N THR A 52 -1.10 4.39 8.93
CA THR A 52 -1.26 4.49 10.39
C THR A 52 -0.27 3.57 11.10
N ALA A 53 -0.15 2.33 10.64
CA ALA A 53 0.72 1.34 11.28
C ALA A 53 2.19 1.72 11.23
N LEU A 54 2.63 2.33 10.13
CA LEU A 54 4.03 2.72 9.95
C LEU A 54 4.33 4.15 10.43
N GLY A 55 3.30 4.84 10.92
CA GLY A 55 3.47 6.21 11.40
C GLY A 55 3.71 7.21 10.26
N LEU A 56 3.05 7.01 9.13
CA LEU A 56 3.14 7.89 7.97
C LEU A 56 1.90 8.78 7.87
N ASP A 57 2.10 10.04 7.46
CA ASP A 57 1.01 10.92 7.13
C ASP A 57 0.55 10.64 5.69
N PRO A 58 -0.71 10.24 5.46
CA PRO A 58 -1.19 9.94 4.11
C PRO A 58 -1.01 11.08 3.13
N GLU A 59 -1.22 12.31 3.56
CA GLU A 59 -1.05 13.48 2.68
C GLU A 59 0.41 13.67 2.29
N ALA A 60 1.34 13.42 3.21
CA ALA A 60 2.77 13.49 2.92
C ALA A 60 3.17 12.40 1.92
N VAL A 61 2.61 11.20 2.05
CA VAL A 61 2.85 10.10 1.11
C VAL A 61 2.42 10.50 -0.30
N LYS A 62 1.20 11.01 -0.42
CA LYS A 62 0.66 11.44 -1.71
C LYS A 62 1.50 12.56 -2.32
N SER A 63 1.85 13.56 -1.52
CA SER A 63 2.65 14.69 -1.98
C SER A 63 4.03 14.26 -2.46
N PHE A 64 4.69 13.39 -1.73
CA PHE A 64 6.01 12.90 -2.10
C PHE A 64 5.98 12.16 -3.43
N ILE A 65 5.05 11.22 -3.60
CA ILE A 65 4.94 10.43 -4.82
C ILE A 65 4.56 11.32 -6.00
N LYS A 66 3.63 12.23 -5.81
CA LYS A 66 3.16 13.11 -6.87
C LYS A 66 4.27 14.05 -7.34
N SER A 67 5.04 14.61 -6.41
CA SER A 67 6.08 15.59 -6.72
C SER A 67 7.35 14.96 -7.28
N ASN A 68 7.74 13.79 -6.77
CA ASN A 68 9.03 13.19 -7.08
C ASN A 68 8.94 11.99 -8.03
N LYS A 69 7.76 11.42 -8.21
CA LYS A 69 7.55 10.23 -9.04
C LYS A 69 8.61 9.16 -8.80
N PRO A 70 8.79 8.73 -7.53
CA PRO A 70 9.89 7.85 -7.17
C PRO A 70 9.69 6.44 -7.68
N THR A 71 10.80 5.71 -7.87
CA THR A 71 10.75 4.26 -7.95
C THR A 71 10.34 3.71 -6.58
N TYR A 72 9.97 2.43 -6.51
CA TYR A 72 9.61 1.85 -5.23
C TYR A 72 10.78 1.92 -4.23
N THR A 73 11.99 1.67 -4.69
CA THR A 73 13.19 1.74 -3.83
C THR A 73 13.37 3.15 -3.24
N GLN A 74 13.16 4.18 -4.06
CA GLN A 74 13.24 5.56 -3.60
C GLN A 74 12.12 5.88 -2.62
N PHE A 75 10.91 5.39 -2.87
CA PHE A 75 9.79 5.56 -1.97
C PHE A 75 10.06 4.90 -0.62
N GLU A 76 10.58 3.68 -0.63
CA GLU A 76 10.88 2.98 0.63
C GLU A 76 11.96 3.69 1.42
N ALA A 77 12.96 4.27 0.76
CA ALA A 77 13.97 5.08 1.43
C ALA A 77 13.35 6.29 2.12
N TRP A 78 12.40 6.94 1.46
CA TRP A 78 11.65 8.06 2.06
C TRP A 78 10.84 7.58 3.26
N VAL A 79 10.19 6.42 3.16
CA VAL A 79 9.43 5.83 4.27
C VAL A 79 10.35 5.59 5.47
N ARG A 80 11.55 5.07 5.25
CA ARG A 80 12.51 4.83 6.33
C ARG A 80 12.91 6.11 7.06
N GLN A 81 12.91 7.24 6.36
CA GLN A 81 13.25 8.53 6.96
C GLN A 81 12.07 9.18 7.66
N ASN A 82 10.86 8.95 7.21
CA ASN A 82 9.68 9.67 7.65
C ASN A 82 8.72 8.85 8.51
N GLY A 83 8.74 7.53 8.39
CA GLY A 83 7.91 6.65 9.21
C GLY A 83 8.36 6.64 10.65
N LYS A 84 7.42 6.72 11.58
CA LYS A 84 7.70 6.80 13.01
C LYS A 84 7.57 5.46 13.72
N LYS A 85 7.01 4.45 13.05
CA LYS A 85 6.75 3.14 13.62
C LYS A 85 7.32 2.05 12.72
N LEU A 86 8.64 2.03 12.61
CA LEU A 86 9.36 1.12 11.71
C LEU A 86 10.18 0.07 12.44
N SER A 87 9.97 -0.12 13.75
CA SER A 87 10.64 -1.21 14.46
C SER A 87 10.18 -2.56 13.91
N LYS A 88 10.99 -3.59 14.13
CA LYS A 88 10.65 -4.94 13.71
C LYS A 88 9.29 -5.36 14.26
N ALA A 89 8.99 -5.00 15.52
CA ALA A 89 7.72 -5.32 16.15
C ALA A 89 6.57 -4.56 15.49
N ASP A 90 6.76 -3.29 15.13
CA ASP A 90 5.73 -2.50 14.46
C ASP A 90 5.39 -3.09 13.08
N ILE A 91 6.40 -3.42 12.29
CA ILE A 91 6.21 -4.01 10.97
C ILE A 91 5.55 -5.37 11.07
N GLN A 92 5.98 -6.20 12.02
CA GLN A 92 5.37 -7.51 12.23
C GLN A 92 3.90 -7.40 12.61
N ARG A 93 3.57 -6.46 13.50
CA ARG A 93 2.17 -6.21 13.90
C ARG A 93 1.33 -5.77 12.71
N HIS A 94 1.87 -4.88 11.88
CA HIS A 94 1.20 -4.45 10.66
C HIS A 94 0.96 -5.62 9.71
N ASN A 95 1.98 -6.45 9.49
CA ASN A 95 1.87 -7.60 8.59
C ASN A 95 0.81 -8.58 9.07
N LEU A 96 0.76 -8.85 10.38
CA LEU A 96 -0.27 -9.72 10.94
C LEU A 96 -1.67 -9.12 10.77
N ALA A 97 -1.79 -7.79 10.90
CA ALA A 97 -3.07 -7.12 10.70
C ALA A 97 -3.53 -7.23 9.23
N ILE A 98 -2.63 -7.06 8.27
CA ILE A 98 -2.96 -7.22 6.86
C ILE A 98 -3.43 -8.66 6.58
N LEU A 99 -2.67 -9.66 7.06
CA LEU A 99 -3.02 -11.07 6.85
C LEU A 99 -4.32 -11.43 7.56
N GLY A 100 -4.52 -10.92 8.79
CA GLY A 100 -5.75 -11.16 9.54
C GLY A 100 -6.97 -10.55 8.90
N TYR A 101 -6.83 -9.35 8.34
CA TYR A 101 -7.91 -8.68 7.62
C TYR A 101 -8.33 -9.48 6.38
N CYS A 102 -7.38 -10.10 5.70
CA CYS A 102 -7.67 -10.95 4.55
C CYS A 102 -8.45 -12.23 4.93
N HIS A 103 -8.47 -12.59 6.21
CA HIS A 103 -9.22 -13.75 6.70
C HIS A 103 -10.63 -13.39 7.16
N ASP A 104 -11.01 -12.13 7.17
CA ASP A 104 -12.39 -11.71 7.37
C ASP A 104 -13.23 -12.20 6.18
N ASP A 105 -14.36 -12.88 6.48
CA ASP A 105 -15.13 -13.55 5.43
C ASP A 105 -15.49 -12.66 4.25
N GLY A 106 -16.06 -11.50 4.50
CA GLY A 106 -16.47 -10.59 3.44
C GLY A 106 -15.29 -10.06 2.65
N THR A 107 -14.26 -9.61 3.35
CA THR A 107 -13.05 -9.05 2.74
C THR A 107 -12.29 -10.13 1.98
N ARG A 108 -12.17 -11.32 2.59
CA ARG A 108 -11.49 -12.44 1.97
C ARG A 108 -12.13 -12.83 0.66
N LYS A 109 -13.45 -12.96 0.64
CA LYS A 109 -14.18 -13.30 -0.59
C LYS A 109 -13.98 -12.25 -1.67
N GLY A 110 -14.04 -10.97 -1.31
CA GLY A 110 -13.81 -9.88 -2.25
C GLY A 110 -12.42 -9.93 -2.85
N ILE A 111 -11.40 -10.17 -2.03
CA ILE A 111 -10.02 -10.24 -2.48
C ILE A 111 -9.81 -11.47 -3.38
N LEU A 112 -10.30 -12.62 -2.97
CA LEU A 112 -10.16 -13.85 -3.76
C LEU A 112 -10.87 -13.73 -5.11
N THR A 113 -12.05 -13.14 -5.13
CA THR A 113 -12.79 -12.92 -6.37
C THR A 113 -12.06 -11.94 -7.28
N ALA A 114 -11.56 -10.85 -6.72
CA ALA A 114 -10.84 -9.82 -7.49
C ALA A 114 -9.53 -10.35 -8.08
N SER A 115 -8.87 -11.28 -7.38
CA SER A 115 -7.61 -11.87 -7.85
C SER A 115 -7.83 -13.12 -8.72
N GLY A 116 -9.07 -13.55 -8.92
CA GLY A 116 -9.37 -14.73 -9.72
C GLY A 116 -9.12 -16.04 -9.01
N LEU A 117 -8.95 -16.03 -7.71
CA LEU A 117 -8.76 -17.25 -6.91
C LEU A 117 -10.11 -17.72 -6.35
N PRO A 118 -10.31 -19.04 -6.29
CA PRO A 118 -11.54 -19.60 -5.75
C PRO A 118 -11.71 -19.35 -4.24
#